data_a3e15da2b7b99dfd66137c710c7a4059
#
_entry.id   a3e15da2b7b99dfd66137c710c7a4059
#
_cell.length_a   1.000
_cell.length_b   1.000
_cell.length_c   1.000
_cell.angle_alpha   90.00
_cell.angle_beta   90.00
_cell.angle_gamma   90.00
#
_symmetry.space_group_name_H-M   'P 1'
#
loop_
_entity.id
_entity.type
_entity.pdbx_description
1 polymer ?
#
loop_
_entity_poly.entity_id
_entity_poly.type
_entity_poly.pdbx_seq_one_letter_code
_entity_poly.pdbx_strand_id
1 'polypeptide(L)'
;KEVLVVGGGFAAAEESVFLTTYASKVTVLVREQDFTCDATVAAAAKNNPKIDVRYQVELQGVTAGQGGLREASILNRATGQTETWKPADGGTFGVFVFAGYVPATDLVRGVVELDDYGYVVTHGYLETSVPGVYAAGDLRAKNLRQVVTATADGAIAAVELERYAKRMSEKTGLMPQRPASYVYEQSTAKTNAASLDDTAPAPAPAKRSADAAAAANAVRKPGELFSDATRQQLNVVFGRMSRPVTLALEL
;
A
#
# COMPACT_ATOMS: atom_id res chain seq x y z
N LYS A 1 15.45 8.96 18.20
CA LYS A 1 14.61 10.17 18.18
C LYS A 1 13.22 9.82 18.67
N GLU A 2 12.53 10.80 19.28
CA GLU A 2 11.11 10.67 19.61
C GLU A 2 10.23 10.90 18.39
N VAL A 3 9.02 10.34 18.40
CA VAL A 3 8.03 10.54 17.35
C VAL A 3 6.64 10.79 17.95
N LEU A 4 5.84 11.58 17.24
CA LEU A 4 4.41 11.74 17.48
C LEU A 4 3.64 10.89 16.46
N VAL A 5 2.61 10.19 16.93
CA VAL A 5 1.62 9.49 16.11
C VAL A 5 0.28 10.16 16.32
N VAL A 6 -0.37 10.60 15.25
CA VAL A 6 -1.68 11.23 15.29
C VAL A 6 -2.73 10.27 14.77
N GLY A 7 -3.66 9.88 15.63
CA GLY A 7 -4.75 8.97 15.31
C GLY A 7 -5.09 8.03 16.45
N GLY A 8 -6.27 7.43 16.42
CA GLY A 8 -6.77 6.50 17.43
C GLY A 8 -7.35 5.20 16.85
N GLY A 9 -7.25 5.01 15.54
CA GLY A 9 -7.70 3.81 14.85
C GLY A 9 -6.67 2.69 14.82
N PHE A 10 -6.99 1.61 14.07
CA PHE A 10 -6.17 0.41 13.91
C PHE A 10 -4.73 0.75 13.48
N ALA A 11 -4.58 1.53 12.39
CA ALA A 11 -3.27 1.90 11.86
C ALA A 11 -2.42 2.68 12.89
N ALA A 12 -3.04 3.63 13.62
CA ALA A 12 -2.32 4.40 14.64
C ALA A 12 -1.80 3.51 15.77
N ALA A 13 -2.59 2.54 16.24
CA ALA A 13 -2.21 1.63 17.30
C ALA A 13 -1.12 0.64 16.84
N GLU A 14 -1.29 -0.01 15.68
CA GLU A 14 -0.35 -0.99 15.14
C GLU A 14 0.99 -0.35 14.77
N GLU A 15 0.96 0.76 14.02
CA GLU A 15 2.17 1.45 13.58
C GLU A 15 2.92 2.11 14.74
N SER A 16 2.23 2.54 15.80
CA SER A 16 2.91 3.04 17.00
C SER A 16 3.77 1.97 17.65
N VAL A 17 3.33 0.72 17.69
CA VAL A 17 4.12 -0.42 18.18
C VAL A 17 5.31 -0.68 17.26
N PHE A 18 5.10 -0.69 15.95
CA PHE A 18 6.19 -0.85 14.97
C PHE A 18 7.25 0.23 15.09
N LEU A 19 6.85 1.49 15.26
CA LEU A 19 7.74 2.63 15.39
C LEU A 19 8.65 2.56 16.61
N THR A 20 8.28 1.82 17.67
CA THR A 20 9.16 1.62 18.83
C THR A 20 10.47 0.88 18.51
N THR A 21 10.54 0.21 17.35
CA THR A 21 11.75 -0.42 16.84
C THR A 21 12.82 0.63 16.48
N TYR A 22 12.39 1.79 16.00
CA TYR A 22 13.27 2.85 15.49
C TYR A 22 13.32 4.09 16.38
N ALA A 23 12.21 4.37 17.08
CA ALA A 23 12.08 5.51 17.97
C ALA A 23 12.53 5.18 19.39
N SER A 24 13.09 6.16 20.08
CA SER A 24 13.38 6.07 21.52
C SER A 24 12.10 6.13 22.35
N LYS A 25 11.12 6.92 21.90
CA LYS A 25 9.79 7.06 22.49
C LYS A 25 8.78 7.39 21.40
N VAL A 26 7.57 6.88 21.53
CA VAL A 26 6.41 7.16 20.69
C VAL A 26 5.32 7.80 21.55
N THR A 27 4.86 8.99 21.18
CA THR A 27 3.70 9.63 21.83
C THR A 27 2.53 9.57 20.86
N VAL A 28 1.45 8.89 21.25
CA VAL A 28 0.24 8.74 20.43
C VAL A 28 -0.80 9.76 20.87
N LEU A 29 -1.27 10.57 19.93
CA LEU A 29 -2.29 11.58 20.15
C LEU A 29 -3.64 11.06 19.65
N VAL A 30 -4.51 10.68 20.57
CA VAL A 30 -5.84 10.14 20.30
C VAL A 30 -6.89 11.22 20.58
N ARG A 31 -7.69 11.54 19.57
CA ARG A 31 -8.75 12.55 19.69
C ARG A 31 -9.90 12.12 20.59
N GLU A 32 -10.19 10.83 20.60
CA GLU A 32 -11.29 10.21 21.35
C GLU A 32 -10.85 9.88 22.80
N GLN A 33 -11.78 9.34 23.61
CA GLN A 33 -11.50 8.92 24.99
C GLN A 33 -10.67 7.66 25.10
N ASP A 34 -10.64 6.86 24.01
CA ASP A 34 -9.84 5.65 23.88
C ASP A 34 -9.55 5.37 22.39
N PHE A 35 -8.73 4.35 22.10
CA PHE A 35 -8.59 3.82 20.75
C PHE A 35 -9.94 3.34 20.21
N THR A 36 -10.14 3.53 18.91
CA THR A 36 -11.35 3.09 18.19
C THR A 36 -11.15 1.78 17.41
N CYS A 37 -10.04 1.08 17.64
CA CYS A 37 -9.72 -0.21 17.05
C CYS A 37 -10.03 -1.38 18.00
N ASP A 38 -9.75 -2.60 17.53
CA ASP A 38 -9.87 -3.82 18.34
C ASP A 38 -9.06 -3.73 19.64
N ALA A 39 -9.61 -4.29 20.72
CA ALA A 39 -9.04 -4.22 22.06
C ALA A 39 -7.64 -4.88 22.14
N THR A 40 -7.39 -5.92 21.37
CA THR A 40 -6.10 -6.61 21.33
C THR A 40 -5.01 -5.73 20.74
N VAL A 41 -5.33 -5.02 19.67
CA VAL A 41 -4.42 -4.09 19.00
C VAL A 41 -4.17 -2.86 19.89
N ALA A 42 -5.22 -2.31 20.48
CA ALA A 42 -5.11 -1.20 21.44
C ALA A 42 -4.25 -1.58 22.67
N ALA A 43 -4.42 -2.81 23.19
CA ALA A 43 -3.66 -3.31 24.34
C ALA A 43 -2.15 -3.41 24.02
N ALA A 44 -1.78 -3.81 22.82
CA ALA A 44 -0.37 -3.86 22.41
C ALA A 44 0.30 -2.48 22.47
N ALA A 45 -0.40 -1.43 22.03
CA ALA A 45 0.09 -0.05 22.14
C ALA A 45 0.12 0.45 23.59
N LYS A 46 -0.97 0.24 24.35
CA LYS A 46 -1.10 0.69 25.75
C LYS A 46 -0.06 0.07 26.69
N ASN A 47 0.28 -1.20 26.46
CA ASN A 47 1.21 -1.95 27.32
C ASN A 47 2.68 -1.80 26.91
N ASN A 48 2.99 -1.10 25.84
CA ASN A 48 4.37 -0.93 25.39
C ASN A 48 5.07 0.18 26.20
N PRO A 49 6.18 -0.11 26.89
CA PRO A 49 6.86 0.86 27.77
C PRO A 49 7.46 2.08 27.03
N LYS A 50 7.62 2.00 25.72
CA LYS A 50 8.08 3.12 24.88
C LYS A 50 6.94 3.98 24.35
N ILE A 51 5.68 3.59 24.57
CA ILE A 51 4.52 4.32 24.05
C ILE A 51 3.85 5.09 25.19
N ASP A 52 3.63 6.39 24.95
CA ASP A 52 2.84 7.28 25.78
C ASP A 52 1.56 7.65 25.02
N VAL A 53 0.40 7.19 25.49
CA VAL A 53 -0.88 7.47 24.83
C VAL A 53 -1.57 8.62 25.53
N ARG A 54 -1.86 9.67 24.77
CA ARG A 54 -2.59 10.85 25.23
C ARG A 54 -3.96 10.89 24.60
N TYR A 55 -4.98 10.86 25.41
CA TYR A 55 -6.37 10.85 24.98
C TYR A 55 -6.99 12.25 25.01
N GLN A 56 -8.02 12.44 24.21
CA GLN A 56 -8.77 13.70 24.08
C GLN A 56 -7.85 14.87 23.69
N VAL A 57 -6.83 14.59 22.88
CA VAL A 57 -5.89 15.61 22.41
C VAL A 57 -5.83 15.62 20.87
N GLU A 58 -5.49 16.80 20.35
CA GLU A 58 -5.43 17.04 18.90
C GLU A 58 -4.19 17.87 18.56
N LEU A 59 -3.46 17.43 17.53
CA LEU A 59 -2.34 18.19 17.00
C LEU A 59 -2.86 19.42 16.25
N GLN A 60 -2.53 20.61 16.69
CA GLN A 60 -2.91 21.86 16.03
C GLN A 60 -1.87 22.34 15.02
N GLY A 61 -0.60 22.05 15.28
CA GLY A 61 0.46 22.47 14.39
C GLY A 61 1.83 22.02 14.87
N VAL A 62 2.82 22.21 14.01
CA VAL A 62 4.22 21.90 14.30
C VAL A 62 5.10 23.07 13.87
N THR A 63 6.19 23.30 14.60
CA THR A 63 7.19 24.31 14.28
C THR A 63 8.50 23.62 13.90
N ALA A 64 9.02 23.99 12.74
CA ALA A 64 10.32 23.51 12.28
C ALA A 64 11.44 24.44 12.74
N GLY A 65 12.63 23.86 12.92
CA GLY A 65 13.86 24.57 13.17
C GLY A 65 15.02 23.92 12.40
N GLN A 66 16.25 24.24 12.79
CA GLN A 66 17.40 23.61 12.16
C GLN A 66 17.36 22.08 12.36
N GLY A 67 17.38 21.33 11.26
CA GLY A 67 17.45 19.87 11.24
C GLY A 67 16.11 19.13 11.37
N GLY A 68 14.94 19.82 11.42
CA GLY A 68 13.62 19.21 11.43
C GLY A 68 12.62 19.85 12.37
N LEU A 69 11.56 19.11 12.75
CA LEU A 69 10.52 19.57 13.67
C LEU A 69 11.07 19.70 15.10
N ARG A 70 10.72 20.77 15.79
CA ARG A 70 11.19 21.11 17.14
C ARG A 70 10.10 21.18 18.19
N GLU A 71 8.92 21.65 17.81
CA GLU A 71 7.80 21.88 18.71
C GLU A 71 6.50 21.43 18.06
N ALA A 72 5.58 20.93 18.86
CA ALA A 72 4.21 20.63 18.47
C ALA A 72 3.23 21.34 19.39
N SER A 73 2.20 21.95 18.82
CA SER A 73 1.09 22.55 19.54
C SER A 73 -0.03 21.53 19.67
N ILE A 74 -0.38 21.13 20.88
CA ILE A 74 -1.36 20.09 21.18
C ILE A 74 -2.51 20.70 21.97
N LEU A 75 -3.73 20.60 21.42
CA LEU A 75 -4.96 21.01 22.09
C LEU A 75 -5.51 19.88 22.95
N ASN A 76 -5.75 20.13 24.21
CA ASN A 76 -6.56 19.26 25.05
C ASN A 76 -8.04 19.59 24.82
N ARG A 77 -8.80 18.66 24.26
CA ARG A 77 -10.20 18.84 23.89
C ARG A 77 -11.16 18.89 25.08
N ALA A 78 -10.76 18.27 26.19
CA ALA A 78 -11.57 18.29 27.42
C ALA A 78 -11.50 19.65 28.14
N THR A 79 -10.34 20.32 28.11
CA THR A 79 -10.10 21.59 28.83
C THR A 79 -10.10 22.80 27.91
N GLY A 80 -9.93 22.60 26.58
CA GLY A 80 -9.73 23.68 25.62
C GLY A 80 -8.35 24.33 25.68
N GLN A 81 -7.44 23.82 26.51
CA GLN A 81 -6.10 24.38 26.67
C GLN A 81 -5.15 23.79 25.61
N THR A 82 -4.26 24.64 25.13
CA THR A 82 -3.19 24.25 24.21
C THR A 82 -1.85 24.23 24.94
N GLU A 83 -1.11 23.16 24.81
CA GLU A 83 0.25 22.99 25.29
C GLU A 83 1.28 22.93 24.17
N THR A 84 2.51 23.33 24.46
CA THR A 84 3.65 23.14 23.57
C THR A 84 4.41 21.89 24.00
N TRP A 85 4.39 20.88 23.14
CA TRP A 85 5.15 19.64 23.33
C TRP A 85 6.49 19.73 22.62
N LYS A 86 7.55 19.19 23.25
CA LYS A 86 8.92 19.09 22.71
C LYS A 86 9.50 17.73 23.05
N PRO A 87 10.44 17.18 22.23
CA PRO A 87 11.20 16.01 22.61
C PRO A 87 11.98 16.24 23.91
N ALA A 88 12.11 15.21 24.74
CA ALA A 88 12.79 15.32 26.03
C ALA A 88 14.28 15.66 25.90
N ASP A 89 14.91 15.27 24.80
CA ASP A 89 16.31 15.56 24.49
C ASP A 89 16.54 16.94 23.87
N GLY A 90 15.47 17.73 23.68
CA GLY A 90 15.52 19.02 22.98
C GLY A 90 15.90 18.91 21.51
N GLY A 91 15.92 17.70 20.96
CA GLY A 91 16.27 17.39 19.59
C GLY A 91 15.16 17.68 18.57
N THR A 92 15.20 16.93 17.47
CA THR A 92 14.14 16.94 16.45
C THR A 92 13.30 15.67 16.55
N PHE A 93 12.03 15.75 16.14
CA PHE A 93 11.11 14.62 16.14
C PHE A 93 10.47 14.39 14.77
N GLY A 94 9.82 13.22 14.60
CA GLY A 94 8.99 12.89 13.46
C GLY A 94 7.51 12.92 13.82
N VAL A 95 6.64 13.15 12.83
CA VAL A 95 5.18 13.03 12.97
C VAL A 95 4.66 12.06 11.95
N PHE A 96 3.85 11.09 12.42
CA PHE A 96 3.13 10.14 11.59
C PHE A 96 1.63 10.36 11.79
N VAL A 97 0.90 10.57 10.69
CA VAL A 97 -0.53 10.88 10.74
C VAL A 97 -1.33 9.70 10.22
N PHE A 98 -2.14 9.10 11.09
CA PHE A 98 -3.04 7.98 10.78
C PHE A 98 -4.49 8.36 11.15
N ALA A 99 -4.92 9.54 10.72
CA ALA A 99 -6.22 10.13 11.07
C ALA A 99 -7.38 9.69 10.14
N GLY A 100 -7.18 8.66 9.35
CA GLY A 100 -8.13 8.16 8.36
C GLY A 100 -7.81 8.65 6.94
N TYR A 101 -8.70 8.30 6.00
CA TYR A 101 -8.55 8.60 4.59
C TYR A 101 -9.78 9.33 4.07
N VAL A 102 -9.58 10.27 3.17
CA VAL A 102 -10.63 10.89 2.36
C VAL A 102 -10.34 10.50 0.91
N PRO A 103 -11.26 9.79 0.23
CA PRO A 103 -11.03 9.39 -1.15
C PRO A 103 -11.02 10.61 -2.07
N ALA A 104 -10.06 10.67 -3.01
CA ALA A 104 -9.96 11.74 -3.99
C ALA A 104 -10.90 11.47 -5.18
N THR A 105 -12.21 11.55 -4.96
CA THR A 105 -13.28 11.19 -5.91
C THR A 105 -13.98 12.40 -6.52
N ASP A 106 -13.50 13.62 -6.31
CA ASP A 106 -14.15 14.83 -6.83
C ASP A 106 -14.28 14.84 -8.35
N LEU A 107 -13.29 14.26 -9.06
CA LEU A 107 -13.30 14.15 -10.52
C LEU A 107 -14.51 13.34 -11.06
N VAL A 108 -14.97 12.36 -10.29
CA VAL A 108 -16.03 11.43 -10.69
C VAL A 108 -17.35 11.67 -9.93
N ARG A 109 -17.40 12.70 -9.09
CA ARG A 109 -18.59 13.11 -8.35
C ARG A 109 -19.71 13.51 -9.33
N GLY A 110 -20.88 12.91 -9.16
CA GLY A 110 -22.03 13.12 -10.05
C GLY A 110 -21.95 12.35 -11.37
N VAL A 111 -20.86 11.61 -11.63
CA VAL A 111 -20.72 10.73 -12.78
C VAL A 111 -20.97 9.27 -12.39
N VAL A 112 -20.35 8.80 -11.30
CA VAL A 112 -20.53 7.44 -10.78
C VAL A 112 -21.13 7.48 -9.38
N GLU A 113 -21.69 6.38 -8.94
CA GLU A 113 -22.22 6.24 -7.58
C GLU A 113 -21.10 6.25 -6.56
N LEU A 114 -21.26 7.07 -5.51
CA LEU A 114 -20.36 7.13 -4.35
C LEU A 114 -21.13 6.69 -3.11
N ASP A 115 -20.45 6.04 -2.17
CA ASP A 115 -20.99 5.74 -0.86
C ASP A 115 -21.04 6.97 0.07
N ASP A 116 -21.58 6.82 1.27
CA ASP A 116 -21.70 7.91 2.26
C ASP A 116 -20.35 8.48 2.72
N TYR A 117 -19.26 7.74 2.51
CA TYR A 117 -17.88 8.16 2.81
C TYR A 117 -17.15 8.75 1.60
N GLY A 118 -17.82 8.81 0.44
CA GLY A 118 -17.27 9.35 -0.80
C GLY A 118 -16.45 8.36 -1.63
N TYR A 119 -16.42 7.07 -1.30
CA TYR A 119 -15.77 6.05 -2.11
C TYR A 119 -16.64 5.62 -3.28
N VAL A 120 -16.01 5.28 -4.42
CA VAL A 120 -16.73 4.75 -5.57
C VAL A 120 -17.30 3.38 -5.24
N VAL A 121 -18.62 3.23 -5.42
CA VAL A 121 -19.31 1.95 -5.31
C VAL A 121 -18.99 1.11 -6.54
N THR A 122 -18.54 -0.13 -6.33
CA THR A 122 -18.22 -1.08 -7.41
C THR A 122 -18.98 -2.39 -7.22
N HIS A 123 -19.35 -3.00 -8.34
CA HIS A 123 -20.05 -4.27 -8.41
C HIS A 123 -19.21 -5.30 -9.20
N GLY A 124 -19.54 -6.59 -9.06
CA GLY A 124 -18.94 -7.65 -9.85
C GLY A 124 -17.40 -7.61 -9.88
N TYR A 125 -16.86 -7.35 -11.05
CA TYR A 125 -15.43 -7.24 -11.31
C TYR A 125 -14.96 -5.79 -11.45
N LEU A 126 -15.35 -4.94 -10.51
CA LEU A 126 -14.96 -3.52 -10.40
C LEU A 126 -15.72 -2.56 -11.32
N GLU A 127 -16.87 -2.99 -11.87
CA GLU A 127 -17.76 -2.11 -12.61
C GLU A 127 -18.34 -1.03 -11.69
N THR A 128 -18.43 0.19 -12.20
CA THR A 128 -19.14 1.27 -11.54
C THR A 128 -20.62 1.29 -11.98
N SER A 129 -21.40 2.24 -11.47
CA SER A 129 -22.78 2.49 -11.92
C SER A 129 -22.88 2.90 -13.39
N VAL A 130 -21.77 3.28 -14.03
CA VAL A 130 -21.72 3.69 -15.44
C VAL A 130 -21.10 2.58 -16.29
N PRO A 131 -21.83 2.03 -17.29
CA PRO A 131 -21.31 0.99 -18.16
C PRO A 131 -20.00 1.40 -18.87
N GLY A 132 -18.98 0.56 -18.79
CA GLY A 132 -17.66 0.81 -19.39
C GLY A 132 -16.72 1.65 -18.53
N VAL A 133 -17.16 2.09 -17.35
CA VAL A 133 -16.32 2.77 -16.37
C VAL A 133 -16.03 1.81 -15.22
N TYR A 134 -14.76 1.61 -14.91
CA TYR A 134 -14.27 0.75 -13.85
C TYR A 134 -13.51 1.58 -12.84
N ALA A 135 -13.56 1.17 -11.56
CA ALA A 135 -12.79 1.81 -10.50
C ALA A 135 -11.85 0.81 -9.84
N ALA A 136 -10.59 1.18 -9.71
CA ALA A 136 -9.52 0.34 -9.16
C ALA A 136 -8.72 1.11 -8.11
N GLY A 137 -8.19 0.40 -7.11
CA GLY A 137 -7.36 0.99 -6.07
C GLY A 137 -8.14 1.58 -4.90
N ASP A 138 -7.53 2.53 -4.23
CA ASP A 138 -7.98 2.99 -2.91
C ASP A 138 -9.17 3.95 -2.94
N LEU A 139 -9.56 4.43 -4.12
CA LEU A 139 -10.73 5.29 -4.30
C LEU A 139 -12.07 4.55 -4.21
N ARG A 140 -12.07 3.21 -4.25
CA ARG A 140 -13.27 2.39 -4.14
C ARG A 140 -13.50 1.86 -2.73
N ALA A 141 -14.74 1.52 -2.41
CA ALA A 141 -15.10 0.88 -1.15
C ALA A 141 -14.42 -0.48 -1.01
N LYS A 142 -13.49 -0.62 -0.04
CA LYS A 142 -12.81 -1.88 0.30
C LYS A 142 -12.19 -1.80 1.69
N ASN A 143 -11.94 -2.95 2.31
CA ASN A 143 -11.39 -3.05 3.66
C ASN A 143 -9.86 -2.92 3.70
N LEU A 144 -9.13 -3.36 2.67
CA LEU A 144 -7.67 -3.34 2.65
C LEU A 144 -7.14 -2.41 1.55
N ARG A 145 -6.41 -1.39 1.97
CA ARG A 145 -5.78 -0.37 1.12
C ARG A 145 -4.27 -0.53 1.16
N GLN A 146 -3.75 -1.29 0.20
CA GLN A 146 -2.32 -1.58 0.03
C GLN A 146 -1.95 -1.52 -1.45
N VAL A 147 -0.68 -1.27 -1.75
CA VAL A 147 -0.18 -1.23 -3.14
C VAL A 147 -0.52 -2.52 -3.88
N VAL A 148 -0.35 -3.68 -3.23
CA VAL A 148 -0.65 -4.99 -3.85
C VAL A 148 -2.14 -5.13 -4.20
N THR A 149 -3.05 -4.65 -3.35
CA THR A 149 -4.50 -4.71 -3.64
C THR A 149 -4.91 -3.70 -4.71
N ALA A 150 -4.27 -2.54 -4.75
CA ALA A 150 -4.50 -1.55 -5.81
C ALA A 150 -4.01 -2.07 -7.17
N THR A 151 -2.85 -2.74 -7.22
CA THR A 151 -2.32 -3.37 -8.43
C THR A 151 -3.20 -4.52 -8.90
N ALA A 152 -3.70 -5.35 -7.98
CA ALA A 152 -4.63 -6.43 -8.30
C ALA A 152 -5.95 -5.90 -8.88
N ASP A 153 -6.52 -4.86 -8.28
CA ASP A 153 -7.70 -4.18 -8.82
C ASP A 153 -7.44 -3.69 -10.26
N GLY A 154 -6.28 -3.07 -10.51
CA GLY A 154 -5.91 -2.60 -11.85
C GLY A 154 -5.84 -3.72 -12.88
N ALA A 155 -5.28 -4.87 -12.51
CA ALA A 155 -5.21 -6.03 -13.38
C ALA A 155 -6.61 -6.59 -13.72
N ILE A 156 -7.50 -6.69 -12.72
CA ILE A 156 -8.89 -7.13 -12.91
C ILE A 156 -9.62 -6.15 -13.82
N ALA A 157 -9.56 -4.85 -13.52
CA ALA A 157 -10.23 -3.82 -14.28
C ALA A 157 -9.77 -3.80 -15.75
N ALA A 158 -8.47 -3.99 -16.02
CA ALA A 158 -7.93 -4.01 -17.38
C ALA A 158 -8.50 -5.16 -18.22
N VAL A 159 -8.58 -6.37 -17.64
CA VAL A 159 -9.14 -7.56 -18.32
C VAL A 159 -10.64 -7.37 -18.60
N GLU A 160 -11.39 -6.86 -17.62
CA GLU A 160 -12.83 -6.66 -17.80
C GLU A 160 -13.14 -5.51 -18.77
N LEU A 161 -12.32 -4.46 -18.77
CA LEU A 161 -12.44 -3.37 -19.74
C LEU A 161 -12.18 -3.85 -21.18
N GLU A 162 -11.18 -4.73 -21.38
CA GLU A 162 -10.94 -5.37 -22.68
C GLU A 162 -12.15 -6.20 -23.13
N ARG A 163 -12.70 -7.02 -22.25
CA ARG A 163 -13.90 -7.83 -22.52
C ARG A 163 -15.11 -6.93 -22.86
N TYR A 164 -15.28 -5.85 -22.11
CA TYR A 164 -16.34 -4.88 -22.37
C TYR A 164 -16.16 -4.22 -23.75
N ALA A 165 -14.95 -3.74 -24.05
CA ALA A 165 -14.64 -3.10 -25.33
C ALA A 165 -14.89 -4.02 -26.51
N LYS A 166 -14.52 -5.32 -26.38
CA LYS A 166 -14.79 -6.33 -27.40
C LYS A 166 -16.30 -6.52 -27.63
N ARG A 167 -17.07 -6.72 -26.55
CA ARG A 167 -18.55 -6.86 -26.66
C ARG A 167 -19.20 -5.62 -27.31
N MET A 168 -18.71 -4.43 -26.95
CA MET A 168 -19.23 -3.19 -27.53
C MET A 168 -18.86 -3.04 -29.00
N SER A 169 -17.66 -3.41 -29.39
CA SER A 169 -17.21 -3.45 -30.78
C SER A 169 -18.09 -4.40 -31.65
N GLU A 170 -18.36 -5.60 -31.14
CA GLU A 170 -19.23 -6.57 -31.78
C GLU A 170 -20.67 -6.03 -31.92
N LYS A 171 -21.19 -5.35 -30.90
CA LYS A 171 -22.54 -4.79 -30.88
C LYS A 171 -22.71 -3.57 -31.78
N THR A 172 -21.71 -2.70 -31.85
CA THR A 172 -21.81 -1.38 -32.51
C THR A 172 -21.15 -1.35 -33.90
N GLY A 173 -20.31 -2.33 -34.22
CA GLY A 173 -19.45 -2.34 -35.40
C GLY A 173 -18.29 -1.32 -35.35
N LEU A 174 -18.12 -0.61 -34.23
CA LEU A 174 -17.03 0.35 -34.04
C LEU A 174 -15.77 -0.37 -33.55
N MET A 175 -14.67 -0.18 -34.29
CA MET A 175 -13.36 -0.69 -33.88
C MET A 175 -12.57 0.42 -33.19
N PRO A 176 -12.14 0.25 -31.92
CA PRO A 176 -11.28 1.20 -31.26
C PRO A 176 -9.98 1.38 -32.04
N GLN A 177 -9.61 2.62 -32.32
CA GLN A 177 -8.30 2.90 -32.90
C GLN A 177 -7.22 2.63 -31.86
N ARG A 178 -6.23 1.80 -32.22
CA ARG A 178 -5.04 1.67 -31.39
C ARG A 178 -4.25 2.98 -31.42
N PRO A 179 -3.81 3.50 -30.25
CA PRO A 179 -2.89 4.62 -30.25
C PRO A 179 -1.62 4.26 -31.04
N ALA A 180 -1.14 5.18 -31.86
CA ALA A 180 -0.03 4.95 -32.80
C ALA A 180 1.30 4.57 -32.10
N SER A 181 1.45 4.90 -30.80
CA SER A 181 2.54 4.45 -29.95
C SER A 181 2.22 4.77 -28.48
N TYR A 182 2.67 3.92 -27.56
CA TYR A 182 2.70 4.28 -26.14
C TYR A 182 3.87 5.25 -25.88
N VAL A 183 3.64 6.27 -25.07
CA VAL A 183 4.67 7.25 -24.65
C VAL A 183 5.90 6.54 -24.07
N TYR A 184 5.72 5.37 -23.46
CA TYR A 184 6.78 4.55 -22.91
C TYR A 184 7.70 3.95 -23.98
N GLU A 185 7.18 3.51 -25.14
CA GLU A 185 7.99 2.99 -26.25
C GLU A 185 8.82 4.09 -26.91
N GLN A 186 8.30 5.33 -26.97
CA GLN A 186 9.06 6.46 -27.51
C GLN A 186 10.21 6.88 -26.59
N SER A 187 10.05 6.78 -25.26
CA SER A 187 11.13 7.12 -24.31
C SER A 187 12.25 6.08 -24.33
N THR A 188 11.92 4.78 -24.42
CA THR A 188 12.91 3.69 -24.50
C THR A 188 13.63 3.66 -25.86
N ALA A 189 12.92 3.95 -26.97
CA ALA A 189 13.54 4.03 -28.29
C ALA A 189 14.54 5.19 -28.40
N LYS A 190 14.26 6.34 -27.79
CA LYS A 190 15.19 7.49 -27.76
C LYS A 190 16.42 7.24 -26.88
N THR A 191 16.27 6.50 -25.77
CA THR A 191 17.38 6.17 -24.89
C THR A 191 18.31 5.12 -25.52
N ASN A 192 17.75 4.16 -26.27
CA ASN A 192 18.54 3.14 -26.96
C ASN A 192 19.23 3.64 -28.23
N ALA A 193 18.68 4.69 -28.89
CA ALA A 193 19.33 5.28 -30.08
C ALA A 193 20.54 6.16 -29.74
N ALA A 194 20.71 6.58 -28.50
CA ALA A 194 21.83 7.43 -28.07
C ALA A 194 23.05 6.68 -27.53
N SER A 195 23.01 5.33 -27.44
CA SER A 195 24.05 4.51 -26.78
C SER A 195 24.51 3.28 -27.54
N LEU A 196 24.27 3.16 -28.86
CA LEU A 196 24.82 2.04 -29.64
C LEU A 196 25.95 2.54 -30.52
N ASP A 197 27.15 2.35 -30.03
CA ASP A 197 28.37 2.28 -30.84
C ASP A 197 28.27 0.98 -31.67
N ASP A 198 28.38 1.11 -32.97
CA ASP A 198 27.92 0.16 -34.01
C ASP A 198 28.89 -0.98 -34.27
N THR A 199 29.58 -1.56 -33.25
CA THR A 199 30.60 -2.60 -33.45
C THR A 199 30.49 -3.87 -32.60
N ALA A 200 29.38 -4.07 -31.87
CA ALA A 200 29.14 -5.35 -31.17
C ALA A 200 27.98 -6.12 -31.79
N PRO A 201 28.12 -7.42 -32.16
CA PRO A 201 27.02 -8.24 -32.65
C PRO A 201 25.96 -8.37 -31.54
N ALA A 202 24.68 -8.15 -31.90
CA ALA A 202 23.54 -8.29 -31.01
C ALA A 202 23.58 -9.65 -30.33
N PRO A 203 23.40 -9.74 -28.99
CA PRO A 203 23.25 -11.03 -28.33
C PRO A 203 21.99 -11.71 -28.87
N ALA A 204 22.17 -12.94 -29.36
CA ALA A 204 21.07 -13.78 -29.82
C ALA A 204 20.00 -13.90 -28.72
N PRO A 205 18.70 -13.94 -29.05
CA PRO A 205 17.65 -14.11 -28.06
C PRO A 205 17.94 -15.38 -27.27
N ALA A 206 18.02 -15.27 -25.95
CA ALA A 206 18.26 -16.40 -25.07
C ALA A 206 17.15 -17.43 -25.34
N LYS A 207 17.50 -18.55 -25.98
CA LYS A 207 16.63 -19.71 -26.10
C LYS A 207 16.25 -20.11 -24.67
N ARG A 208 14.98 -20.01 -24.31
CA ARG A 208 14.48 -20.67 -23.11
C ARG A 208 14.90 -22.12 -23.21
N SER A 209 15.81 -22.56 -22.33
CA SER A 209 16.28 -23.92 -22.33
C SER A 209 15.04 -24.83 -22.13
N ALA A 210 14.99 -25.90 -22.92
CA ALA A 210 13.96 -26.93 -22.80
C ALA A 210 13.89 -27.50 -21.36
N ASP A 211 14.96 -27.37 -20.60
CA ASP A 211 15.09 -27.75 -19.20
C ASP A 211 14.19 -26.96 -18.24
N ALA A 212 13.89 -25.67 -18.52
CA ALA A 212 12.96 -24.91 -17.70
C ALA A 212 11.50 -25.34 -17.88
N ALA A 213 11.14 -25.84 -19.07
CA ALA A 213 9.80 -26.39 -19.33
C ALA A 213 9.66 -27.82 -18.79
N ALA A 214 10.74 -28.61 -18.79
CA ALA A 214 10.78 -29.95 -18.21
C ALA A 214 10.70 -29.91 -16.67
N ALA A 215 11.30 -28.92 -16.02
CA ALA A 215 11.22 -28.75 -14.57
C ALA A 215 9.81 -28.37 -14.09
N ALA A 216 9.01 -27.70 -14.93
CA ALA A 216 7.61 -27.35 -14.59
C ALA A 216 6.67 -28.56 -14.67
N ASN A 217 7.04 -29.64 -15.38
CA ASN A 217 6.25 -30.85 -15.59
C ASN A 217 6.74 -32.06 -14.78
N ALA A 218 7.67 -31.90 -13.85
CA ALA A 218 8.07 -32.97 -12.95
C ALA A 218 6.85 -33.46 -12.14
N VAL A 219 6.50 -34.72 -12.32
CA VAL A 219 5.36 -35.38 -11.66
C VAL A 219 5.51 -35.21 -10.14
N ARG A 220 4.62 -34.45 -9.54
CA ARG A 220 4.56 -34.26 -8.08
C ARG A 220 4.11 -35.56 -7.44
N LYS A 221 4.81 -36.01 -6.42
CA LYS A 221 4.32 -37.14 -5.60
C LYS A 221 3.08 -36.69 -4.85
N PRO A 222 2.06 -37.54 -4.68
CA PRO A 222 0.87 -37.23 -3.90
C PRO A 222 1.29 -36.78 -2.48
N GLY A 223 0.88 -35.58 -2.07
CA GLY A 223 1.22 -35.01 -0.75
C GLY A 223 2.41 -34.04 -0.73
N GLU A 224 3.08 -33.79 -1.84
CA GLU A 224 4.15 -32.79 -1.93
C GLU A 224 3.63 -31.43 -2.41
N LEU A 225 3.72 -30.42 -1.57
CA LEU A 225 3.29 -29.04 -1.86
C LEU A 225 4.22 -28.35 -2.88
N PHE A 226 5.54 -28.67 -2.83
CA PHE A 226 6.58 -28.03 -3.63
C PHE A 226 7.49 -29.05 -4.30
N SER A 227 7.96 -28.77 -5.52
CA SER A 227 8.99 -29.57 -6.19
C SER A 227 10.33 -29.47 -5.45
N ASP A 228 11.22 -30.45 -5.63
CA ASP A 228 12.55 -30.46 -5.03
C ASP A 228 13.37 -29.20 -5.42
N ALA A 229 13.25 -28.73 -6.66
CA ALA A 229 13.89 -27.50 -7.12
C ALA A 229 13.34 -26.27 -6.39
N THR A 230 12.04 -26.20 -6.14
CA THR A 230 11.42 -25.13 -5.37
C THR A 230 11.85 -25.20 -3.90
N ARG A 231 11.96 -26.39 -3.31
CA ARG A 231 12.49 -26.57 -1.95
C ARG A 231 13.93 -26.11 -1.82
N GLN A 232 14.78 -26.41 -2.79
CA GLN A 232 16.17 -25.94 -2.81
C GLN A 232 16.25 -24.42 -2.87
N GLN A 233 15.45 -23.77 -3.71
CA GLN A 233 15.38 -22.30 -3.77
C GLN A 233 14.89 -21.69 -2.46
N LEU A 234 13.83 -22.25 -1.86
CA LEU A 234 13.32 -21.82 -0.57
C LEU A 234 14.35 -22.00 0.54
N ASN A 235 15.09 -23.12 0.57
CA ASN A 235 16.15 -23.36 1.54
C ASN A 235 17.30 -22.35 1.43
N VAL A 236 17.65 -21.89 0.22
CA VAL A 236 18.65 -20.82 0.04
C VAL A 236 18.14 -19.49 0.61
N VAL A 237 16.85 -19.19 0.43
CA VAL A 237 16.23 -17.98 1.00
C VAL A 237 16.15 -18.08 2.52
N PHE A 238 15.64 -19.19 3.04
CA PHE A 238 15.51 -19.41 4.49
C PHE A 238 16.86 -19.54 5.22
N GLY A 239 17.89 -20.10 4.56
CA GLY A 239 19.26 -20.14 5.10
C GLY A 239 19.91 -18.77 5.31
N ARG A 240 19.37 -17.72 4.69
CA ARG A 240 19.79 -16.33 4.89
C ARG A 240 19.00 -15.61 6.01
N MET A 241 17.98 -16.24 6.56
CA MET A 241 17.17 -15.64 7.62
C MET A 241 17.85 -15.89 8.98
N SER A 242 18.02 -14.83 9.74
CA SER A 242 18.66 -14.88 11.07
C SER A 242 17.76 -15.42 12.19
N ARG A 243 16.48 -15.71 11.91
CA ARG A 243 15.51 -16.25 12.87
C ARG A 243 14.68 -17.37 12.22
N PRO A 244 14.34 -18.44 12.95
CA PRO A 244 13.45 -19.47 12.43
C PRO A 244 12.05 -18.91 12.17
N VAL A 245 11.48 -19.24 11.00
CA VAL A 245 10.10 -18.91 10.63
C VAL A 245 9.31 -20.22 10.59
N THR A 246 8.22 -20.27 11.32
CA THR A 246 7.26 -21.38 11.28
C THR A 246 6.08 -20.96 10.40
N LEU A 247 5.86 -21.68 9.29
CA LEU A 247 4.66 -21.55 8.46
C LEU A 247 3.62 -22.56 8.99
N ALA A 248 2.54 -22.06 9.57
CA ALA A 248 1.36 -22.85 9.90
C ALA A 248 0.34 -22.69 8.74
N LEU A 249 -0.03 -23.81 8.11
CA LEU A 249 -1.15 -23.87 7.16
C LEU A 249 -2.34 -24.47 7.95
N GLU A 250 -3.35 -23.66 8.21
CA GLU A 250 -4.67 -24.15 8.60
C GLU A 250 -5.43 -24.50 7.31
N LEU A 251 -5.85 -25.78 7.22
CA LEU A 251 -6.67 -26.32 6.12
C LEU A 251 -8.14 -26.28 6.50
#